data_d8b0a3f5e53fa909868c08503e3bd4b2
#
_entry.id   d8b0a3f5e53fa909868c08503e3bd4b2
#
_cell.length_a   1.000
_cell.length_b   1.000
_cell.length_c   1.000
_cell.angle_alpha   90.00
_cell.angle_beta   90.00
_cell.angle_gamma   90.00
#
_symmetry.space_group_name_H-M   'P 1'
#
loop_
_entity.id
_entity.type
_entity.pdbx_description
1 polymer ?
#
loop_
_entity_poly.entity_id
_entity_poly.type
_entity_poly.pdbx_seq_one_letter_code
_entity_poly.pdbx_strand_id
1 'polypeptide(L)'
;MRKILRLSFAFLLMLLCTSPLLYAQMRTISGTVMSEDNKTPLQGVTVKVKGTNRVTQTDAQGMFTIQASSGETLQFSYVGYEPYEIKAGTGNVQVNLKIADATMGEVVVTALGIKKERKALGYAVTDLSAQELMKNKNTNVINSLAAKVPGVNVTQFSGSAGAGASITIRGGTSTSESRQNQPLFVIDGIIYDNSTTVTGNTGTDGLSRSNTSYSNRIMDINPEDIESLSVLKGAAAAALYGSKAADGVIVITTKKGTEGATRVDVTSKISTSWANKLPEVQTEFGTGSYGTNGVFSNLNSYSAWGQKLTSSDTLYDNIGNFFQNGIVYDNNVNVSGGSKNGSFFLSGSNFDQTGIVPNTSYDKTTFRFNGEQKYGRLTLNANVAYSVAKINRTLTSAGLYGSGVGSMQSLYTWPQTFDIKKYINPDGSQYRPYAGTQALENDIDNPYWIIHEDNLTSQTNRITGGVNANYKIATWWDVIARLGYDQYNTNDYTYIAPGS
;
A
#
# COMPACT_ATOMS: atom_id res chain seq x y z
N MET A 1 -67.41 10.71 -8.33
CA MET A 1 -66.00 10.28 -8.59
C MET A 1 -65.17 9.99 -7.33
N ARG A 2 -65.14 10.80 -6.29
CA ARG A 2 -64.30 10.53 -5.10
C ARG A 2 -64.66 9.26 -4.28
N LYS A 3 -65.90 8.80 -4.25
CA LYS A 3 -66.32 7.57 -3.57
C LYS A 3 -65.89 6.30 -4.33
N ILE A 4 -65.95 6.31 -5.68
CA ILE A 4 -65.52 5.17 -6.53
C ILE A 4 -64.02 5.00 -6.43
N LEU A 5 -63.22 6.08 -6.41
CA LEU A 5 -61.77 6.02 -6.31
C LEU A 5 -61.31 5.45 -4.95
N ARG A 6 -62.05 5.74 -3.86
CA ARG A 6 -61.75 5.17 -2.51
C ARG A 6 -62.12 3.69 -2.45
N LEU A 7 -63.20 3.23 -3.09
CA LEU A 7 -63.54 1.80 -3.17
C LEU A 7 -62.55 1.04 -4.00
N SER A 8 -62.07 1.58 -5.14
CA SER A 8 -61.07 0.97 -6.00
C SER A 8 -59.72 0.87 -5.29
N PHE A 9 -59.35 1.87 -4.49
CA PHE A 9 -58.12 1.84 -3.72
C PHE A 9 -58.18 0.82 -2.55
N ALA A 10 -59.32 0.72 -1.87
CA ALA A 10 -59.56 -0.28 -0.85
C ALA A 10 -59.56 -1.71 -1.41
N PHE A 11 -60.12 -1.90 -2.60
CA PHE A 11 -60.14 -3.19 -3.29
C PHE A 11 -58.71 -3.58 -3.76
N LEU A 12 -57.91 -2.64 -4.24
CA LEU A 12 -56.50 -2.83 -4.59
C LEU A 12 -55.65 -3.16 -3.37
N LEU A 13 -55.90 -2.50 -2.24
CA LEU A 13 -55.23 -2.78 -0.96
C LEU A 13 -55.61 -4.17 -0.42
N MET A 14 -56.85 -4.59 -0.58
CA MET A 14 -57.32 -5.94 -0.18
C MET A 14 -56.72 -7.05 -1.07
N LEU A 15 -56.53 -6.78 -2.38
CA LEU A 15 -55.83 -7.69 -3.30
C LEU A 15 -54.34 -7.84 -2.99
N LEU A 16 -53.68 -6.78 -2.51
CA LEU A 16 -52.28 -6.83 -2.05
C LEU A 16 -52.11 -7.63 -0.74
N CYS A 17 -53.11 -7.66 0.11
CA CYS A 17 -53.11 -8.44 1.38
C CYS A 17 -53.41 -9.93 1.20
N THR A 18 -53.90 -10.36 0.04
CA THR A 18 -54.18 -11.78 -0.26
C THR A 18 -53.06 -12.45 -1.06
N SER A 19 -51.89 -11.86 -1.17
CA SER A 19 -50.73 -12.57 -1.72
C SER A 19 -50.45 -13.75 -0.82
N PRO A 20 -50.65 -15.03 -1.25
CA PRO A 20 -50.25 -16.15 -0.45
C PRO A 20 -48.76 -16.03 -0.26
N LEU A 21 -48.33 -15.88 0.99
CA LEU A 21 -46.95 -16.10 1.38
C LEU A 21 -46.63 -17.53 0.96
N LEU A 22 -46.00 -17.69 -0.21
CA LEU A 22 -45.40 -18.93 -0.63
C LEU A 22 -44.29 -19.25 0.39
N TYR A 23 -44.66 -19.83 1.52
CA TYR A 23 -43.71 -20.50 2.38
C TYR A 23 -43.09 -21.62 1.55
N ALA A 24 -41.85 -21.39 1.11
CA ALA A 24 -41.06 -22.46 0.52
C ALA A 24 -40.96 -23.57 1.57
N GLN A 25 -41.73 -24.67 1.36
CA GLN A 25 -41.77 -25.76 2.29
C GLN A 25 -40.37 -26.33 2.44
N MET A 26 -39.78 -26.22 3.62
CA MET A 26 -38.57 -26.94 3.95
C MET A 26 -38.84 -28.44 3.85
N ARG A 27 -38.02 -29.11 3.09
CA ARG A 27 -38.06 -30.57 2.92
C ARG A 27 -36.77 -31.14 3.48
N THR A 28 -36.89 -32.34 4.00
CA THR A 28 -35.74 -33.16 4.38
C THR A 28 -35.12 -33.73 3.12
N ILE A 29 -33.88 -33.36 2.82
CA ILE A 29 -33.11 -33.89 1.71
C ILE A 29 -32.10 -34.87 2.30
N SER A 30 -32.07 -36.08 1.80
CA SER A 30 -31.09 -37.11 2.14
C SER A 30 -30.23 -37.44 0.93
N GLY A 31 -29.04 -37.90 1.17
CA GLY A 31 -28.12 -38.28 0.12
C GLY A 31 -26.92 -39.03 0.62
N THR A 32 -26.07 -39.45 -0.30
CA THR A 32 -24.79 -40.11 -0.04
C THR A 32 -23.66 -39.39 -0.69
N VAL A 33 -22.54 -39.30 0.02
CA VAL A 33 -21.30 -38.68 -0.48
C VAL A 33 -20.23 -39.76 -0.57
N MET A 34 -19.65 -39.88 -1.76
CA MET A 34 -18.60 -40.86 -2.06
C MET A 34 -17.36 -40.14 -2.63
N SER A 35 -16.22 -40.80 -2.56
CA SER A 35 -15.04 -40.38 -3.34
C SER A 35 -15.20 -40.78 -4.80
N GLU A 36 -14.86 -39.88 -5.73
CA GLU A 36 -14.95 -40.17 -7.18
C GLU A 36 -13.97 -41.26 -7.61
N ASP A 37 -12.77 -41.29 -7.02
CA ASP A 37 -11.68 -42.18 -7.46
C ASP A 37 -11.87 -43.64 -7.06
N ASN A 38 -12.23 -43.88 -5.79
CA ASN A 38 -12.32 -45.23 -5.23
C ASN A 38 -13.72 -45.65 -4.83
N LYS A 39 -14.73 -44.81 -5.05
CA LYS A 39 -16.15 -45.02 -4.72
C LYS A 39 -16.39 -45.43 -3.26
N THR A 40 -15.50 -45.00 -2.36
CA THR A 40 -15.68 -45.23 -0.92
C THR A 40 -16.57 -44.14 -0.30
N PRO A 41 -17.46 -44.50 0.66
CA PRO A 41 -18.27 -43.52 1.36
C PRO A 41 -17.38 -42.63 2.22
N LEU A 42 -17.68 -41.32 2.21
CA LEU A 42 -16.90 -40.30 2.94
C LEU A 42 -17.64 -39.88 4.20
N GLN A 43 -17.08 -40.24 5.37
CA GLN A 43 -17.57 -39.85 6.69
C GLN A 43 -17.05 -38.45 7.05
N GLY A 44 -17.90 -37.61 7.70
CA GLY A 44 -17.52 -36.31 8.21
C GLY A 44 -17.47 -35.18 7.17
N VAL A 45 -18.03 -35.42 5.98
CA VAL A 45 -18.22 -34.36 4.98
C VAL A 45 -19.18 -33.31 5.51
N THR A 46 -18.79 -32.06 5.53
CA THR A 46 -19.66 -30.95 5.92
C THR A 46 -20.59 -30.59 4.76
N VAL A 47 -21.90 -30.69 4.98
CA VAL A 47 -22.95 -30.32 4.03
C VAL A 47 -23.67 -29.09 4.55
N LYS A 48 -23.59 -27.99 3.83
CA LYS A 48 -24.15 -26.67 4.21
C LYS A 48 -25.10 -26.15 3.15
N VAL A 49 -26.22 -25.56 3.58
CA VAL A 49 -27.08 -24.80 2.67
C VAL A 49 -26.46 -23.39 2.49
N LYS A 50 -26.06 -23.09 1.27
CA LYS A 50 -25.37 -21.83 0.91
C LYS A 50 -26.20 -20.61 1.31
N GLY A 51 -25.55 -19.66 1.99
CA GLY A 51 -26.23 -18.42 2.47
C GLY A 51 -27.03 -18.59 3.76
N THR A 52 -26.99 -19.77 4.42
CA THR A 52 -27.67 -20.03 5.69
C THR A 52 -26.72 -20.62 6.73
N ASN A 53 -27.21 -20.77 7.99
CA ASN A 53 -26.45 -21.42 9.06
C ASN A 53 -26.83 -22.92 9.18
N ARG A 54 -27.62 -23.48 8.24
CA ARG A 54 -28.00 -24.89 8.25
C ARG A 54 -26.85 -25.75 7.75
N VAL A 55 -26.34 -26.63 8.61
CA VAL A 55 -25.21 -27.53 8.35
C VAL A 55 -25.45 -28.89 8.95
N THR A 56 -24.98 -29.93 8.29
CA THR A 56 -24.93 -31.31 8.77
C THR A 56 -23.63 -31.98 8.36
N GLN A 57 -23.34 -33.17 8.86
CA GLN A 57 -22.17 -33.95 8.44
C GLN A 57 -22.62 -35.36 8.02
N THR A 58 -21.85 -35.98 7.14
CA THR A 58 -22.09 -37.38 6.71
C THR A 58 -21.69 -38.37 7.80
N ASP A 59 -22.46 -39.44 7.92
CA ASP A 59 -22.18 -40.58 8.80
C ASP A 59 -21.09 -41.53 8.23
N ALA A 60 -20.86 -42.68 8.93
CA ALA A 60 -19.86 -43.66 8.51
C ALA A 60 -20.16 -44.35 7.15
N GLN A 61 -21.39 -44.28 6.71
CA GLN A 61 -21.85 -44.78 5.41
C GLN A 61 -21.88 -43.68 4.35
N GLY A 62 -21.40 -42.49 4.66
CA GLY A 62 -21.41 -41.33 3.78
C GLY A 62 -22.81 -40.73 3.61
N MET A 63 -23.80 -41.09 4.43
CA MET A 63 -25.15 -40.57 4.33
C MET A 63 -25.29 -39.25 5.09
N PHE A 64 -26.09 -38.35 4.54
CA PHE A 64 -26.45 -37.09 5.20
C PHE A 64 -27.94 -36.82 5.10
N THR A 65 -28.42 -36.00 6.01
CA THR A 65 -29.80 -35.52 6.01
C THR A 65 -29.78 -34.04 6.40
N ILE A 66 -30.39 -33.19 5.57
CA ILE A 66 -30.43 -31.75 5.79
C ILE A 66 -31.77 -31.14 5.38
N GLN A 67 -32.26 -30.14 6.08
CA GLN A 67 -33.47 -29.43 5.70
C GLN A 67 -33.11 -28.29 4.72
N ALA A 68 -33.69 -28.33 3.53
CA ALA A 68 -33.52 -27.27 2.51
C ALA A 68 -34.80 -27.09 1.71
N SER A 69 -34.98 -25.89 1.17
CA SER A 69 -36.06 -25.58 0.25
C SER A 69 -35.67 -25.96 -1.19
N SER A 70 -36.67 -26.31 -2.01
CA SER A 70 -36.41 -26.65 -3.41
C SER A 70 -35.69 -25.49 -4.12
N GLY A 71 -34.56 -25.77 -4.77
CA GLY A 71 -33.73 -24.78 -5.51
C GLY A 71 -32.63 -24.13 -4.68
N GLU A 72 -32.56 -24.32 -3.35
CA GLU A 72 -31.40 -23.90 -2.56
C GLU A 72 -30.14 -24.68 -2.98
N THR A 73 -28.96 -24.08 -2.84
CA THR A 73 -27.70 -24.75 -3.19
C THR A 73 -27.10 -25.42 -1.95
N LEU A 74 -26.85 -26.72 -2.05
CA LEU A 74 -26.08 -27.48 -1.07
C LEU A 74 -24.61 -27.42 -1.43
N GLN A 75 -23.78 -27.06 -0.47
CA GLN A 75 -22.33 -27.01 -0.59
C GLN A 75 -21.71 -28.11 0.26
N PHE A 76 -20.86 -28.91 -0.36
CA PHE A 76 -20.13 -30.02 0.24
C PHE A 76 -18.67 -29.63 0.40
N SER A 77 -18.12 -29.83 1.60
CA SER A 77 -16.70 -29.56 1.87
C SER A 77 -16.11 -30.67 2.74
N TYR A 78 -14.93 -31.15 2.35
CA TYR A 78 -14.19 -32.17 3.08
C TYR A 78 -12.69 -31.94 2.92
N VAL A 79 -11.91 -32.21 3.95
CA VAL A 79 -10.45 -32.00 3.91
C VAL A 79 -9.83 -32.97 2.88
N GLY A 80 -9.08 -32.40 1.92
CA GLY A 80 -8.45 -33.16 0.85
C GLY A 80 -9.33 -33.37 -0.39
N TYR A 81 -10.51 -32.76 -0.47
CA TYR A 81 -11.43 -32.85 -1.62
C TYR A 81 -11.81 -31.46 -2.15
N GLU A 82 -12.11 -31.35 -3.44
CA GLU A 82 -12.62 -30.14 -4.05
C GLU A 82 -14.03 -29.82 -3.50
N PRO A 83 -14.32 -28.56 -3.14
CA PRO A 83 -15.68 -28.17 -2.77
C PRO A 83 -16.64 -28.39 -3.94
N TYR A 84 -17.80 -29.00 -3.66
CA TYR A 84 -18.82 -29.32 -4.66
C TYR A 84 -20.15 -28.65 -4.32
N GLU A 85 -20.83 -28.11 -5.31
CA GLU A 85 -22.13 -27.45 -5.13
C GLU A 85 -23.19 -28.10 -6.04
N ILE A 86 -24.37 -28.37 -5.48
CA ILE A 86 -25.51 -28.86 -6.22
C ILE A 86 -26.81 -28.19 -5.76
N LYS A 87 -27.75 -27.99 -6.67
CA LYS A 87 -29.08 -27.50 -6.29
C LYS A 87 -29.88 -28.61 -5.61
N ALA A 88 -30.54 -28.27 -4.51
CA ALA A 88 -31.42 -29.13 -3.78
C ALA A 88 -32.61 -29.60 -4.65
N GLY A 89 -32.63 -30.86 -5.03
CA GLY A 89 -33.66 -31.50 -5.83
C GLY A 89 -34.73 -32.20 -4.96
N THR A 90 -35.67 -32.91 -5.60
CA THR A 90 -36.77 -33.61 -4.92
C THR A 90 -36.45 -35.08 -4.59
N GLY A 91 -35.24 -35.55 -4.84
CA GLY A 91 -34.84 -36.95 -4.65
C GLY A 91 -33.61 -37.16 -3.77
N ASN A 92 -33.17 -38.40 -3.63
CA ASN A 92 -31.94 -38.76 -2.95
C ASN A 92 -30.74 -38.21 -3.75
N VAL A 93 -29.88 -37.41 -3.10
CA VAL A 93 -28.76 -36.75 -3.73
C VAL A 93 -27.51 -37.62 -3.62
N GLN A 94 -26.94 -38.01 -4.75
CA GLN A 94 -25.68 -38.73 -4.78
C GLN A 94 -24.58 -37.79 -5.23
N VAL A 95 -23.55 -37.62 -4.43
CA VAL A 95 -22.42 -36.69 -4.67
C VAL A 95 -21.13 -37.48 -4.68
N ASN A 96 -20.37 -37.32 -5.75
CA ASN A 96 -19.01 -37.85 -5.84
C ASN A 96 -18.05 -36.66 -5.67
N LEU A 97 -17.31 -36.63 -4.57
CA LEU A 97 -16.28 -35.61 -4.36
C LEU A 97 -14.99 -36.07 -5.03
N LYS A 98 -14.43 -35.16 -5.80
CA LYS A 98 -13.12 -35.34 -6.40
C LYS A 98 -12.05 -35.01 -5.38
N ILE A 99 -11.05 -35.90 -5.26
CA ILE A 99 -9.88 -35.59 -4.43
C ILE A 99 -9.29 -34.28 -4.95
N ALA A 100 -9.20 -33.29 -4.08
CA ALA A 100 -8.43 -32.10 -4.41
C ALA A 100 -7.03 -32.59 -4.75
N ASP A 101 -6.58 -32.35 -5.97
CA ASP A 101 -5.20 -32.65 -6.31
C ASP A 101 -4.34 -32.00 -5.24
N ALA A 102 -3.85 -32.84 -4.30
CA ALA A 102 -2.97 -32.41 -3.21
C ALA A 102 -1.61 -31.87 -3.73
N THR A 103 -1.53 -31.70 -5.02
CA THR A 103 -0.50 -31.04 -5.80
C THR A 103 -0.86 -29.62 -6.23
N MET A 104 -1.78 -28.91 -5.57
CA MET A 104 -1.57 -27.48 -5.47
C MET A 104 -0.39 -27.25 -4.53
N GLY A 105 0.76 -27.81 -4.90
CA GLY A 105 2.03 -27.33 -4.41
C GLY A 105 2.02 -25.83 -4.65
N GLU A 106 2.16 -25.06 -3.59
CA GLU A 106 2.20 -23.60 -3.61
C GLU A 106 3.02 -23.16 -4.83
N VAL A 107 2.30 -22.77 -5.90
CA VAL A 107 2.92 -22.38 -7.17
C VAL A 107 3.40 -20.97 -7.00
N VAL A 108 4.70 -20.80 -7.01
CA VAL A 108 5.32 -19.48 -6.90
C VAL A 108 5.70 -18.96 -8.28
N VAL A 109 5.52 -17.67 -8.48
CA VAL A 109 6.05 -16.99 -9.65
C VAL A 109 7.55 -16.81 -9.44
N THR A 110 8.33 -17.60 -10.16
CA THR A 110 9.79 -17.51 -10.10
C THR A 110 10.30 -16.37 -10.97
N ALA A 111 11.62 -16.23 -11.00
CA ALA A 111 12.30 -15.37 -11.94
C ALA A 111 11.77 -15.54 -13.36
N LEU A 112 11.73 -14.45 -14.08
CA LEU A 112 11.21 -14.38 -15.46
C LEU A 112 9.71 -14.70 -15.59
N GLY A 113 8.93 -14.64 -14.50
CA GLY A 113 7.48 -14.88 -14.53
C GLY A 113 7.07 -16.32 -14.81
N ILE A 114 7.98 -17.28 -14.65
CA ILE A 114 7.71 -18.71 -14.82
C ILE A 114 7.06 -19.23 -13.54
N LYS A 115 5.90 -19.85 -13.64
CA LYS A 115 5.25 -20.54 -12.52
C LYS A 115 5.93 -21.88 -12.26
N LYS A 116 6.47 -22.09 -11.06
CA LYS A 116 7.04 -23.37 -10.61
C LYS A 116 6.50 -23.75 -9.25
N GLU A 117 6.43 -25.03 -8.97
CA GLU A 117 6.14 -25.51 -7.63
C GLU A 117 7.23 -25.12 -6.66
N ARG A 118 6.87 -24.64 -5.48
CA ARG A 118 7.82 -24.20 -4.44
C ARG A 118 8.84 -25.27 -4.08
N LYS A 119 8.43 -26.54 -4.06
CA LYS A 119 9.35 -27.69 -3.79
C LYS A 119 10.39 -27.91 -4.91
N ALA A 120 10.14 -27.43 -6.12
CA ALA A 120 11.07 -27.55 -7.24
C ALA A 120 12.11 -26.42 -7.27
N LEU A 121 12.08 -25.49 -6.30
CA LEU A 121 13.01 -24.39 -6.21
C LEU A 121 14.18 -24.77 -5.31
N GLY A 122 15.39 -24.68 -5.84
CA GLY A 122 16.63 -24.85 -5.08
C GLY A 122 17.01 -23.65 -4.19
N TYR A 123 16.09 -22.70 -3.96
CA TYR A 123 16.32 -21.48 -3.20
C TYR A 123 15.07 -21.03 -2.43
N ALA A 124 15.32 -20.26 -1.36
CA ALA A 124 14.22 -19.77 -0.50
C ALA A 124 13.51 -18.59 -1.15
N VAL A 125 12.21 -18.74 -1.38
CA VAL A 125 11.29 -17.67 -1.80
C VAL A 125 10.28 -17.44 -0.69
N THR A 126 9.96 -16.21 -0.44
CA THR A 126 8.85 -15.82 0.43
C THR A 126 7.82 -15.08 -0.40
N ASP A 127 6.62 -15.62 -0.47
CA ASP A 127 5.52 -15.04 -1.22
C ASP A 127 4.51 -14.40 -0.28
N LEU A 128 3.99 -13.27 -0.70
CA LEU A 128 2.89 -12.56 -0.04
C LEU A 128 1.77 -12.37 -1.05
N SER A 129 0.57 -12.81 -0.67
CA SER A 129 -0.63 -12.61 -1.47
C SER A 129 -1.15 -11.18 -1.40
N ALA A 130 -1.96 -10.77 -2.38
CA ALA A 130 -2.68 -9.50 -2.34
C ALA A 130 -3.46 -9.30 -1.04
N GLN A 131 -4.11 -10.35 -0.55
CA GLN A 131 -4.90 -10.28 0.69
C GLN A 131 -4.04 -9.95 1.91
N GLU A 132 -2.84 -10.51 2.01
CA GLU A 132 -1.91 -10.19 3.10
C GLU A 132 -1.33 -8.79 3.00
N LEU A 133 -1.07 -8.32 1.78
CA LEU A 133 -0.60 -6.95 1.54
C LEU A 133 -1.68 -5.93 1.90
N MET A 134 -2.96 -6.22 1.56
CA MET A 134 -4.09 -5.31 1.78
C MET A 134 -4.59 -5.25 3.22
N LYS A 135 -4.30 -6.25 4.08
CA LYS A 135 -4.69 -6.22 5.50
C LYS A 135 -4.22 -4.95 6.22
N ASN A 136 -3.01 -4.49 5.91
CA ASN A 136 -2.43 -3.24 6.40
C ASN A 136 -1.92 -2.45 5.20
N LYS A 137 -2.86 -1.97 4.35
CA LYS A 137 -2.52 -1.17 3.19
C LYS A 137 -1.80 0.10 3.64
N ASN A 138 -0.57 0.24 3.18
CA ASN A 138 0.25 1.43 3.37
C ASN A 138 0.40 2.17 2.05
N THR A 139 0.61 3.47 2.09
CA THR A 139 0.89 4.30 0.90
C THR A 139 2.07 3.76 0.11
N ASN A 140 3.10 3.30 0.81
CA ASN A 140 4.26 2.64 0.22
C ASN A 140 4.15 1.13 0.38
N VAL A 141 4.10 0.41 -0.74
CA VAL A 141 4.04 -1.07 -0.77
C VAL A 141 5.20 -1.71 0.01
N ILE A 142 6.39 -1.08 -0.01
CA ILE A 142 7.56 -1.57 0.75
C ILE A 142 7.26 -1.64 2.25
N ASN A 143 6.57 -0.65 2.80
CA ASN A 143 6.22 -0.63 4.22
C ASN A 143 5.31 -1.80 4.61
N SER A 144 4.51 -2.32 3.67
CA SER A 144 3.68 -3.50 3.89
C SER A 144 4.49 -4.79 4.04
N LEU A 145 5.78 -4.80 3.66
CA LEU A 145 6.69 -5.94 3.81
C LEU A 145 7.32 -6.01 5.21
N ALA A 146 7.31 -4.89 5.94
CA ALA A 146 7.87 -4.83 7.29
C ALA A 146 7.21 -5.90 8.17
N ALA A 147 8.03 -6.67 8.88
CA ALA A 147 7.64 -7.76 9.78
C ALA A 147 6.90 -8.96 9.12
N LYS A 148 6.65 -8.94 7.80
CA LYS A 148 5.99 -10.06 7.09
C LYS A 148 6.97 -11.01 6.42
N VAL A 149 8.14 -10.51 6.02
CA VAL A 149 9.16 -11.31 5.32
C VAL A 149 10.40 -11.45 6.20
N PRO A 150 10.74 -12.66 6.67
CA PRO A 150 11.94 -12.87 7.48
C PRO A 150 13.22 -12.43 6.74
N GLY A 151 14.08 -11.67 7.44
CA GLY A 151 15.34 -11.17 6.88
C GLY A 151 15.20 -9.96 5.94
N VAL A 152 14.01 -9.37 5.87
CA VAL A 152 13.77 -8.08 5.21
C VAL A 152 13.65 -7.01 6.30
N ASN A 153 14.47 -5.98 6.19
CA ASN A 153 14.37 -4.78 7.01
C ASN A 153 13.88 -3.62 6.16
N VAL A 154 12.88 -2.90 6.67
CA VAL A 154 12.29 -1.73 6.01
C VAL A 154 12.44 -0.55 6.95
N THR A 155 13.12 0.48 6.47
CA THR A 155 13.31 1.74 7.20
C THR A 155 12.66 2.87 6.42
N GLN A 156 11.62 3.46 6.97
CA GLN A 156 10.97 4.63 6.37
C GLN A 156 11.87 5.87 6.55
N PHE A 157 12.00 6.69 5.52
CA PHE A 157 12.88 7.87 5.55
C PHE A 157 12.35 8.94 6.50
N SER A 158 11.04 9.13 6.55
CA SER A 158 10.37 10.04 7.49
C SER A 158 8.88 9.74 7.60
N GLY A 159 8.19 10.47 8.47
CA GLY A 159 6.71 10.48 8.57
C GLY A 159 6.01 11.45 7.62
N SER A 160 6.75 12.14 6.74
CA SER A 160 6.17 13.10 5.80
C SER A 160 5.30 12.43 4.76
N ALA A 161 4.31 13.16 4.23
CA ALA A 161 3.48 12.69 3.13
C ALA A 161 4.35 12.31 1.92
N GLY A 162 4.10 11.14 1.31
CA GLY A 162 4.87 10.67 0.18
C GLY A 162 6.32 10.26 0.47
N ALA A 163 6.73 10.15 1.74
CA ALA A 163 8.07 9.71 2.09
C ALA A 163 8.34 8.26 1.63
N GLY A 164 9.50 8.07 1.04
CA GLY A 164 9.99 6.76 0.63
C GLY A 164 10.46 5.90 1.80
N ALA A 165 10.90 4.70 1.47
CA ALA A 165 11.51 3.78 2.43
C ALA A 165 12.72 3.09 1.82
N SER A 166 13.71 2.79 2.65
CA SER A 166 14.81 1.89 2.31
C SER A 166 14.43 0.47 2.67
N ILE A 167 14.81 -0.46 1.82
CA ILE A 167 14.62 -1.89 2.06
C ILE A 167 15.94 -2.61 1.89
N THR A 168 16.31 -3.45 2.85
CA THR A 168 17.47 -4.31 2.77
C THR A 168 17.08 -5.76 3.03
N ILE A 169 17.70 -6.68 2.30
CA ILE A 169 17.47 -8.12 2.43
C ILE A 169 18.73 -8.77 2.97
N ARG A 170 18.67 -9.33 4.19
CA ARG A 170 19.81 -9.97 4.88
C ARG A 170 20.98 -9.00 5.16
N GLY A 171 20.70 -7.69 5.30
CA GLY A 171 21.70 -6.65 5.49
C GLY A 171 22.22 -6.04 4.20
N GLY A 172 23.11 -5.06 4.32
CA GLY A 172 23.77 -4.43 3.17
C GLY A 172 24.98 -5.21 2.71
N THR A 173 25.24 -5.23 1.42
CA THR A 173 26.42 -5.88 0.79
C THR A 173 27.56 -4.92 0.57
N SER A 174 27.33 -3.61 0.66
CA SER A 174 28.31 -2.56 0.44
C SER A 174 28.28 -1.49 1.53
N THR A 175 29.43 -1.01 1.94
CA THR A 175 29.60 0.14 2.84
C THR A 175 29.80 1.44 2.06
N SER A 176 29.81 1.40 0.72
CA SER A 176 29.95 2.60 -0.11
C SER A 176 28.67 3.42 -0.07
N GLU A 177 28.77 4.70 0.21
CA GLU A 177 27.66 5.66 0.22
C GLU A 177 27.01 5.83 -1.16
N SER A 178 27.79 5.63 -2.23
CA SER A 178 27.30 5.72 -3.61
C SER A 178 26.46 4.53 -4.04
N ARG A 179 26.49 3.41 -3.30
CA ARG A 179 25.75 2.20 -3.60
C ARG A 179 24.56 2.05 -2.64
N GLN A 180 23.37 2.16 -3.19
CA GLN A 180 22.16 1.81 -2.46
C GLN A 180 22.07 0.30 -2.31
N ASN A 181 22.11 -0.23 -1.08
CA ASN A 181 21.95 -1.65 -0.75
C ASN A 181 20.47 -2.10 -0.88
N GLN A 182 19.78 -1.64 -1.93
CA GLN A 182 18.38 -1.98 -2.15
C GLN A 182 18.24 -3.12 -3.13
N PRO A 183 17.25 -4.02 -2.96
CA PRO A 183 16.98 -5.10 -3.90
C PRO A 183 16.51 -4.56 -5.24
N LEU A 184 16.71 -5.35 -6.28
CA LEU A 184 16.18 -5.10 -7.61
C LEU A 184 14.65 -5.32 -7.59
N PHE A 185 13.89 -4.42 -8.19
CA PHE A 185 12.46 -4.60 -8.41
C PHE A 185 12.19 -5.12 -9.82
N VAL A 186 11.29 -6.10 -9.91
CA VAL A 186 10.84 -6.67 -11.18
C VAL A 186 9.32 -6.74 -11.16
N ILE A 187 8.67 -6.10 -12.13
CA ILE A 187 7.22 -6.04 -12.22
C ILE A 187 6.79 -6.70 -13.53
N ASP A 188 5.97 -7.74 -13.43
CA ASP A 188 5.52 -8.55 -14.58
C ASP A 188 6.68 -9.01 -15.49
N GLY A 189 7.87 -9.20 -14.88
CA GLY A 189 9.08 -9.62 -15.56
C GLY A 189 9.91 -8.51 -16.21
N ILE A 190 9.56 -7.24 -15.98
CA ILE A 190 10.31 -6.06 -16.42
C ILE A 190 11.09 -5.51 -15.23
N ILE A 191 12.38 -5.22 -15.44
CA ILE A 191 13.20 -4.55 -14.43
C ILE A 191 12.66 -3.14 -14.24
N TYR A 192 12.38 -2.81 -12.98
CA TYR A 192 11.76 -1.56 -12.59
C TYR A 192 12.75 -0.73 -11.78
N ASP A 193 13.00 0.48 -12.22
CA ASP A 193 13.88 1.39 -11.50
C ASP A 193 13.19 1.93 -10.23
N ASN A 194 13.81 1.65 -9.08
CA ASN A 194 13.39 2.15 -7.76
C ASN A 194 14.35 3.22 -7.23
N SER A 195 15.14 3.86 -8.09
CA SER A 195 16.08 4.87 -7.65
C SER A 195 15.34 5.99 -6.90
N THR A 196 16.00 6.53 -5.90
CA THR A 196 15.57 7.73 -5.20
C THR A 196 16.42 8.87 -5.77
N THR A 197 15.81 9.79 -6.49
CA THR A 197 16.52 10.95 -6.99
C THR A 197 16.79 11.89 -5.83
N VAL A 198 18.02 11.94 -5.36
CA VAL A 198 18.48 12.93 -4.42
C VAL A 198 18.97 14.12 -5.24
N THR A 199 18.08 15.08 -5.49
CA THR A 199 18.48 16.39 -6.03
C THR A 199 18.98 17.25 -4.88
N GLY A 200 20.22 17.17 -4.61
CA GLY A 200 20.93 18.05 -3.69
C GLY A 200 22.36 18.17 -4.20
N ASN A 201 22.99 19.29 -3.91
CA ASN A 201 24.39 19.44 -4.15
C ASN A 201 25.11 18.37 -3.31
N THR A 202 25.37 17.21 -3.92
CA THR A 202 26.26 16.22 -3.35
C THR A 202 27.62 16.88 -3.31
N GLY A 203 27.93 17.54 -2.18
CA GLY A 203 29.28 17.95 -1.92
C GLY A 203 30.19 16.72 -2.06
N THR A 204 31.46 16.95 -2.25
CA THR A 204 32.51 15.93 -2.40
C THR A 204 32.56 14.90 -1.26
N ASP A 205 31.76 15.06 -0.23
CA ASP A 205 31.65 14.22 0.97
C ASP A 205 30.45 13.27 0.97
N GLY A 206 29.62 13.22 -0.08
CA GLY A 206 28.44 12.35 -0.16
C GLY A 206 27.32 12.67 0.85
N LEU A 207 27.54 13.61 1.75
CA LEU A 207 26.59 14.03 2.78
C LEU A 207 25.72 15.14 2.20
N SER A 208 24.65 14.74 1.56
CA SER A 208 23.80 15.67 0.85
C SER A 208 23.11 16.66 1.79
N ARG A 209 23.02 17.90 1.37
CA ARG A 209 22.22 18.95 1.99
C ARG A 209 20.70 18.72 1.82
N SER A 210 20.27 17.49 1.59
CA SER A 210 18.84 17.21 1.40
C SER A 210 18.13 17.19 2.74
N ASN A 211 17.68 18.33 3.15
CA ASN A 211 16.93 18.54 4.39
C ASN A 211 15.47 18.10 4.28
N THR A 212 15.16 17.26 3.30
CA THR A 212 13.79 16.80 3.02
C THR A 212 13.76 15.33 2.65
N SER A 213 12.61 14.69 2.83
CA SER A 213 12.40 13.29 2.47
C SER A 213 12.06 13.13 1.00
N TYR A 214 12.67 12.14 0.36
CA TYR A 214 12.40 11.77 -1.03
C TYR A 214 11.51 10.55 -1.12
N SER A 215 10.74 10.43 -2.21
CA SER A 215 9.95 9.23 -2.50
C SER A 215 10.77 8.21 -3.30
N ASN A 216 10.48 6.93 -3.11
CA ASN A 216 10.96 5.86 -3.98
C ASN A 216 10.06 5.73 -5.22
N ARG A 217 10.65 5.30 -6.33
CA ARG A 217 9.87 5.05 -7.56
C ARG A 217 8.89 3.89 -7.47
N ILE A 218 9.06 2.97 -6.50
CA ILE A 218 8.07 1.91 -6.25
C ILE A 218 6.72 2.45 -5.75
N MET A 219 6.70 3.66 -5.19
CA MET A 219 5.46 4.34 -4.81
C MET A 219 4.58 4.72 -6.01
N ASP A 220 5.14 4.75 -7.22
CA ASP A 220 4.41 5.02 -8.45
C ASP A 220 3.40 3.91 -8.78
N ILE A 221 3.56 2.71 -8.18
CA ILE A 221 2.65 1.58 -8.34
C ILE A 221 1.43 1.74 -7.42
N ASN A 222 0.26 1.36 -7.93
CA ASN A 222 -0.92 1.22 -7.10
C ASN A 222 -0.89 -0.13 -6.37
N PRO A 223 -0.90 -0.17 -5.02
CA PRO A 223 -0.95 -1.43 -4.27
C PRO A 223 -2.15 -2.31 -4.62
N GLU A 224 -3.30 -1.73 -5.00
CA GLU A 224 -4.50 -2.46 -5.39
C GLU A 224 -4.34 -3.26 -6.68
N ASP A 225 -3.36 -2.92 -7.52
CA ASP A 225 -3.07 -3.65 -8.76
C ASP A 225 -2.22 -4.90 -8.54
N ILE A 226 -1.68 -5.09 -7.34
CA ILE A 226 -0.79 -6.20 -7.03
C ILE A 226 -1.60 -7.47 -6.76
N GLU A 227 -1.24 -8.56 -7.42
CA GLU A 227 -1.75 -9.91 -7.15
C GLU A 227 -0.89 -10.64 -6.13
N SER A 228 0.43 -10.58 -6.30
CA SER A 228 1.39 -11.21 -5.39
C SER A 228 2.74 -10.51 -5.43
N LEU A 229 3.50 -10.70 -4.35
CA LEU A 229 4.85 -10.19 -4.20
C LEU A 229 5.73 -11.32 -3.69
N SER A 230 6.82 -11.61 -4.43
CA SER A 230 7.79 -12.66 -4.10
C SER A 230 9.14 -12.04 -3.80
N VAL A 231 9.75 -12.44 -2.70
CA VAL A 231 11.09 -11.97 -2.29
C VAL A 231 12.11 -13.07 -2.51
N LEU A 232 13.04 -12.83 -3.44
CA LEU A 232 14.17 -13.68 -3.75
C LEU A 232 15.41 -13.21 -3.00
N LYS A 233 16.00 -14.08 -2.18
CA LYS A 233 17.06 -13.70 -1.25
C LYS A 233 18.43 -14.24 -1.69
N GLY A 234 19.45 -13.37 -1.70
CA GLY A 234 20.84 -13.75 -1.85
C GLY A 234 21.27 -14.20 -3.25
N ALA A 235 22.26 -15.07 -3.32
CA ALA A 235 22.93 -15.48 -4.57
C ALA A 235 22.00 -16.06 -5.65
N ALA A 236 20.90 -16.67 -5.24
CA ALA A 236 19.89 -17.19 -6.19
C ALA A 236 19.25 -16.10 -7.04
N ALA A 237 19.04 -14.91 -6.46
CA ALA A 237 18.54 -13.75 -7.16
C ALA A 237 19.57 -13.27 -8.21
N ALA A 238 20.85 -13.21 -7.82
CA ALA A 238 21.93 -12.80 -8.70
C ALA A 238 22.16 -13.80 -9.88
N ALA A 239 21.96 -15.10 -9.65
CA ALA A 239 22.04 -16.10 -10.70
C ALA A 239 20.96 -15.92 -11.79
N LEU A 240 19.81 -15.34 -11.45
CA LEU A 240 18.67 -15.17 -12.35
C LEU A 240 18.63 -13.79 -13.02
N TYR A 241 19.08 -12.74 -12.32
CA TYR A 241 18.98 -11.35 -12.77
C TYR A 241 20.34 -10.64 -12.89
N GLY A 242 21.45 -11.38 -12.70
CA GLY A 242 22.80 -10.85 -12.79
C GLY A 242 23.22 -10.02 -11.57
N SER A 243 24.33 -9.29 -11.72
CA SER A 243 24.96 -8.53 -10.62
C SER A 243 24.07 -7.44 -10.00
N LYS A 244 23.13 -6.89 -10.75
CA LYS A 244 22.16 -5.89 -10.22
C LYS A 244 21.26 -6.46 -9.13
N ALA A 245 21.16 -7.78 -9.04
CA ALA A 245 20.34 -8.49 -8.05
C ALA A 245 21.15 -9.02 -6.86
N ALA A 246 22.37 -8.55 -6.65
CA ALA A 246 23.24 -8.98 -5.55
C ALA A 246 22.59 -8.78 -4.17
N ASP A 247 21.82 -7.70 -4.01
CA ASP A 247 21.10 -7.35 -2.78
C ASP A 247 19.71 -8.00 -2.68
N GLY A 248 19.42 -8.97 -3.58
CA GLY A 248 18.12 -9.64 -3.69
C GLY A 248 17.21 -9.05 -4.76
N VAL A 249 16.04 -9.68 -4.95
CA VAL A 249 15.03 -9.25 -5.92
C VAL A 249 13.65 -9.30 -5.27
N ILE A 250 12.86 -8.28 -5.54
CA ILE A 250 11.44 -8.24 -5.24
C ILE A 250 10.68 -8.35 -6.55
N VAL A 251 10.01 -9.48 -6.75
CA VAL A 251 9.17 -9.73 -7.93
C VAL A 251 7.73 -9.39 -7.59
N ILE A 252 7.15 -8.49 -8.34
CA ILE A 252 5.75 -8.07 -8.21
C ILE A 252 4.99 -8.60 -9.42
N THR A 253 3.92 -9.34 -9.15
CA THR A 253 2.97 -9.77 -10.17
C THR A 253 1.71 -8.93 -10.03
N THR A 254 1.24 -8.36 -11.14
CA THR A 254 0.02 -7.54 -11.14
C THR A 254 -1.20 -8.37 -11.51
N LYS A 255 -2.37 -7.91 -11.07
CA LYS A 255 -3.67 -8.53 -11.33
C LYS A 255 -3.93 -8.65 -12.82
N LYS A 256 -4.52 -9.77 -13.22
CA LYS A 256 -4.95 -10.08 -14.59
C LYS A 256 -6.44 -10.32 -14.62
N GLY A 257 -7.01 -10.25 -15.80
CA GLY A 257 -8.37 -10.70 -16.04
C GLY A 257 -8.47 -12.22 -15.87
N THR A 258 -9.61 -12.68 -15.40
CA THR A 258 -9.95 -14.10 -15.30
C THR A 258 -11.12 -14.43 -16.21
N GLU A 259 -11.23 -15.70 -16.61
CA GLU A 259 -12.39 -16.18 -17.37
C GLU A 259 -13.67 -15.97 -16.55
N GLY A 260 -14.69 -15.41 -17.17
CA GLY A 260 -15.98 -15.15 -16.55
C GLY A 260 -16.61 -13.83 -16.99
N ALA A 261 -17.76 -13.53 -16.41
CA ALA A 261 -18.45 -12.27 -16.62
C ALA A 261 -17.60 -11.08 -16.15
N THR A 262 -17.77 -9.96 -16.83
CA THR A 262 -17.11 -8.71 -16.44
C THR A 262 -17.50 -8.33 -15.01
N ARG A 263 -16.51 -8.08 -14.18
CA ARG A 263 -16.64 -7.66 -12.79
C ARG A 263 -16.07 -6.25 -12.62
N VAL A 264 -16.79 -5.43 -11.88
CA VAL A 264 -16.35 -4.10 -11.48
C VAL A 264 -16.20 -4.08 -9.96
N ASP A 265 -15.01 -3.71 -9.50
CA ASP A 265 -14.71 -3.53 -8.08
C ASP A 265 -14.40 -2.06 -7.84
N VAL A 266 -15.08 -1.45 -6.87
CA VAL A 266 -14.83 -0.06 -6.45
C VAL A 266 -14.41 -0.09 -4.99
N THR A 267 -13.26 0.50 -4.70
CA THR A 267 -12.74 0.64 -3.36
C THR A 267 -12.55 2.11 -3.05
N SER A 268 -13.12 2.59 -1.95
CA SER A 268 -12.89 3.93 -1.44
C SER A 268 -12.53 3.83 0.04
N LYS A 269 -11.44 4.46 0.43
CA LYS A 269 -10.91 4.46 1.79
C LYS A 269 -10.57 5.88 2.21
N ILE A 270 -11.03 6.25 3.41
CA ILE A 270 -10.64 7.48 4.09
C ILE A 270 -9.90 7.09 5.35
N SER A 271 -8.77 7.73 5.61
CA SER A 271 -8.03 7.56 6.86
C SER A 271 -7.49 8.90 7.33
N THR A 272 -7.39 9.04 8.64
CA THR A 272 -6.81 10.22 9.29
C THR A 272 -5.65 9.81 10.18
N SER A 273 -4.69 10.70 10.29
CA SER A 273 -3.51 10.56 11.14
C SER A 273 -3.27 11.85 11.91
N TRP A 274 -2.76 11.73 13.12
CA TRP A 274 -2.42 12.87 13.96
C TRP A 274 -1.19 12.55 14.79
N ALA A 275 -0.52 13.59 15.29
CA ALA A 275 0.58 13.45 16.23
C ALA A 275 0.00 13.06 17.60
N ASN A 276 0.19 11.80 18.03
CA ASN A 276 -0.41 11.28 19.26
C ASN A 276 0.54 11.35 20.47
N LYS A 277 1.85 11.48 20.24
CA LYS A 277 2.86 11.60 21.27
C LYS A 277 3.95 12.57 20.80
N LEU A 278 4.06 13.66 21.48
CA LEU A 278 5.06 14.70 21.26
C LEU A 278 6.06 14.69 22.40
N PRO A 279 7.31 15.14 22.19
CA PRO A 279 8.26 15.31 23.26
C PRO A 279 7.75 16.29 24.31
N GLU A 280 7.93 15.94 25.58
CA GLU A 280 7.71 16.87 26.67
C GLU A 280 8.87 17.86 26.74
N VAL A 281 8.54 19.13 26.89
CA VAL A 281 9.52 20.21 27.03
C VAL A 281 9.36 20.83 28.41
N GLN A 282 10.49 21.31 28.96
CA GLN A 282 10.48 21.99 30.26
C GLN A 282 9.75 23.32 30.16
N THR A 283 9.02 23.72 31.19
CA THR A 283 8.21 24.96 31.26
C THR A 283 8.58 25.85 32.45
N GLU A 284 9.66 25.51 33.17
CA GLU A 284 10.06 26.24 34.37
C GLU A 284 11.07 27.37 34.09
N PHE A 285 11.88 27.21 33.05
CA PHE A 285 12.94 28.14 32.71
C PHE A 285 12.75 28.71 31.32
N GLY A 286 13.02 30.00 31.16
CA GLY A 286 13.03 30.70 29.87
C GLY A 286 14.34 30.50 29.12
N THR A 287 14.53 31.32 28.10
CA THR A 287 15.74 31.32 27.27
C THR A 287 16.96 31.88 27.97
N GLY A 288 18.14 31.45 27.54
CA GLY A 288 19.43 31.83 28.10
C GLY A 288 20.21 30.67 28.71
N SER A 289 21.40 30.92 29.16
CA SER A 289 22.28 29.93 29.83
C SER A 289 23.09 30.58 30.94
N TYR A 290 23.52 29.75 31.91
CA TYR A 290 24.49 30.18 32.91
C TYR A 290 25.89 29.88 32.39
N GLY A 291 26.78 30.89 32.53
CA GLY A 291 28.21 30.70 32.31
C GLY A 291 28.86 29.82 33.36
N THR A 292 30.09 29.37 33.14
CA THR A 292 30.87 28.52 34.02
C THR A 292 31.10 29.12 35.43
N ASN A 293 30.96 30.43 35.55
CA ASN A 293 31.06 31.19 36.81
C ASN A 293 29.73 31.31 37.55
N GLY A 294 28.66 30.65 37.09
CA GLY A 294 27.31 30.74 37.66
C GLY A 294 26.61 32.09 37.38
N VAL A 295 27.19 32.94 36.59
CA VAL A 295 26.56 34.21 36.16
C VAL A 295 25.75 33.96 34.92
N PHE A 296 24.55 34.56 34.89
CA PHE A 296 23.68 34.49 33.76
C PHE A 296 24.30 35.23 32.57
N SER A 297 24.50 34.54 31.46
CA SER A 297 25.01 35.09 30.24
C SER A 297 24.11 34.72 29.06
N ASN A 298 24.01 35.66 28.08
CA ASN A 298 23.31 35.46 26.82
C ASN A 298 21.79 35.27 26.95
N LEU A 299 21.08 36.29 27.39
CA LEU A 299 19.60 36.32 27.45
C LEU A 299 18.95 36.09 26.08
N ASN A 300 19.63 36.49 24.98
CA ASN A 300 19.15 36.36 23.62
C ASN A 300 19.67 35.08 22.97
N SER A 301 19.34 33.94 23.54
CA SER A 301 19.80 32.63 23.09
C SER A 301 18.63 31.65 22.98
N TYR A 302 18.70 30.77 22.01
CA TYR A 302 17.75 29.65 21.89
C TYR A 302 17.98 28.56 22.96
N SER A 303 19.01 28.66 23.80
CA SER A 303 19.19 27.78 24.96
C SER A 303 18.05 27.93 25.96
N ALA A 304 17.54 26.85 26.48
CA ALA A 304 16.31 26.81 27.28
C ALA A 304 16.56 26.67 28.80
N TRP A 305 17.72 27.12 29.30
CA TRP A 305 18.13 27.04 30.72
C TRP A 305 18.48 28.41 31.28
N GLY A 306 17.58 29.36 31.04
CA GLY A 306 17.75 30.73 31.49
C GLY A 306 17.13 31.00 32.86
N GLN A 307 16.56 32.21 33.00
CA GLN A 307 15.89 32.59 34.25
C GLN A 307 14.61 31.77 34.47
N LYS A 308 14.29 31.53 35.73
CA LYS A 308 13.04 30.89 36.11
C LYS A 308 11.86 31.77 35.68
N LEU A 309 10.91 31.17 35.00
CA LEU A 309 9.69 31.83 34.54
C LEU A 309 8.78 32.18 35.73
N THR A 310 8.04 33.24 35.59
CA THR A 310 7.10 33.76 36.57
C THR A 310 5.67 33.67 36.03
N SER A 311 4.68 33.90 36.87
CA SER A 311 3.27 33.90 36.46
C SER A 311 2.89 35.01 35.46
N SER A 312 3.78 36.01 35.25
CA SER A 312 3.61 37.06 34.24
C SER A 312 4.10 36.66 32.84
N ASP A 313 4.85 35.56 32.73
CA ASP A 313 5.38 35.09 31.46
C ASP A 313 4.31 34.27 30.71
N THR A 314 4.11 34.58 29.43
CA THR A 314 3.20 33.85 28.58
C THR A 314 3.93 32.66 27.93
N LEU A 315 3.38 31.47 28.07
CA LEU A 315 3.88 30.26 27.42
C LEU A 315 2.96 29.84 26.29
N TYR A 316 3.54 29.47 25.17
CA TYR A 316 2.86 28.98 23.99
C TYR A 316 3.13 27.49 23.79
N ASP A 317 2.08 26.71 23.57
CA ASP A 317 2.23 25.31 23.15
C ASP A 317 2.58 25.28 21.65
N ASN A 318 3.80 25.67 21.33
CA ASN A 318 4.29 25.75 19.96
C ASN A 318 4.32 24.39 19.27
N ILE A 319 4.72 23.34 19.99
CA ILE A 319 4.85 21.98 19.46
C ILE A 319 3.48 21.36 19.21
N GLY A 320 2.57 21.44 20.19
CA GLY A 320 1.22 20.87 20.06
C GLY A 320 0.40 21.55 18.97
N ASN A 321 0.52 22.87 18.85
CA ASN A 321 -0.23 23.66 17.86
C ASN A 321 0.38 23.66 16.44
N PHE A 322 1.56 23.12 16.24
CA PHE A 322 2.22 23.10 14.93
C PHE A 322 1.62 22.05 14.01
N PHE A 323 1.34 20.87 14.56
CA PHE A 323 0.85 19.74 13.75
C PHE A 323 -0.65 19.88 13.45
N GLN A 324 -1.03 19.38 12.28
CA GLN A 324 -2.42 19.26 11.85
C GLN A 324 -2.84 17.79 11.71
N ASN A 325 -4.11 17.54 11.53
CA ASN A 325 -4.60 16.23 11.16
C ASN A 325 -4.34 15.97 9.67
N GLY A 326 -3.59 14.91 9.38
CA GLY A 326 -3.41 14.42 8.03
C GLY A 326 -4.61 13.58 7.60
N ILE A 327 -5.07 13.76 6.36
CA ILE A 327 -6.19 13.03 5.78
C ILE A 327 -5.72 12.33 4.52
N VAL A 328 -6.18 11.10 4.30
CA VAL A 328 -5.92 10.33 3.08
C VAL A 328 -7.26 9.93 2.46
N TYR A 329 -7.42 10.26 1.19
CA TYR A 329 -8.47 9.73 0.31
C TYR A 329 -7.82 8.76 -0.68
N ASP A 330 -8.27 7.52 -0.71
CA ASP A 330 -7.72 6.47 -1.55
C ASP A 330 -8.87 5.79 -2.29
N ASN A 331 -9.03 6.14 -3.55
CA ASN A 331 -10.10 5.69 -4.42
C ASN A 331 -9.54 4.84 -5.55
N ASN A 332 -10.16 3.69 -5.80
CA ASN A 332 -9.73 2.77 -6.83
C ASN A 332 -10.93 2.11 -7.50
N VAL A 333 -10.86 1.99 -8.83
CA VAL A 333 -11.86 1.29 -9.65
C VAL A 333 -11.13 0.28 -10.52
N ASN A 334 -11.57 -0.98 -10.45
CA ASN A 334 -11.05 -2.07 -11.27
C ASN A 334 -12.17 -2.67 -12.11
N VAL A 335 -11.87 -2.95 -13.36
CA VAL A 335 -12.74 -3.70 -14.26
C VAL A 335 -11.97 -4.89 -14.80
N SER A 336 -12.49 -6.10 -14.61
CA SER A 336 -11.83 -7.31 -15.08
C SER A 336 -12.85 -8.27 -15.69
N GLY A 337 -12.40 -9.07 -16.65
CA GLY A 337 -13.26 -10.06 -17.29
C GLY A 337 -12.48 -10.86 -18.32
N GLY A 338 -13.14 -11.85 -18.90
CA GLY A 338 -12.52 -12.64 -19.95
C GLY A 338 -13.32 -13.83 -20.41
N SER A 339 -12.78 -14.48 -21.40
CA SER A 339 -13.24 -15.73 -21.99
C SER A 339 -12.12 -16.77 -21.95
N LYS A 340 -12.37 -17.97 -22.46
CA LYS A 340 -11.34 -19.02 -22.62
C LYS A 340 -10.12 -18.55 -23.42
N ASN A 341 -10.34 -17.62 -24.35
CA ASN A 341 -9.32 -17.20 -25.32
C ASN A 341 -8.71 -15.85 -25.02
N GLY A 342 -9.25 -15.08 -24.09
CA GLY A 342 -8.69 -13.78 -23.76
C GLY A 342 -9.29 -13.19 -22.50
N SER A 343 -8.49 -12.41 -21.78
CA SER A 343 -8.89 -11.73 -20.57
C SER A 343 -8.29 -10.33 -20.49
N PHE A 344 -8.93 -9.47 -19.71
CA PHE A 344 -8.46 -8.12 -19.49
C PHE A 344 -8.66 -7.69 -18.04
N PHE A 345 -7.78 -6.81 -17.59
CA PHE A 345 -7.86 -6.08 -16.34
C PHE A 345 -7.56 -4.62 -16.62
N LEU A 346 -8.42 -3.74 -16.16
CA LEU A 346 -8.27 -2.30 -16.24
C LEU A 346 -8.41 -1.72 -14.83
N SER A 347 -7.52 -0.82 -14.41
CA SER A 347 -7.64 -0.09 -13.16
C SER A 347 -7.39 1.39 -13.34
N GLY A 348 -8.06 2.17 -12.49
CA GLY A 348 -7.83 3.58 -12.30
C GLY A 348 -7.87 3.92 -10.83
N SER A 349 -6.88 4.68 -10.33
CA SER A 349 -6.86 5.09 -8.93
C SER A 349 -6.48 6.55 -8.77
N ASN A 350 -7.02 7.14 -7.71
CA ASN A 350 -6.64 8.44 -7.22
C ASN A 350 -6.35 8.33 -5.72
N PHE A 351 -5.18 8.76 -5.32
CA PHE A 351 -4.70 8.81 -3.96
C PHE A 351 -4.32 10.24 -3.63
N ASP A 352 -4.92 10.80 -2.58
CA ASP A 352 -4.71 12.15 -2.10
C ASP A 352 -4.41 12.09 -0.60
N GLN A 353 -3.28 12.64 -0.18
CA GLN A 353 -2.80 12.64 1.20
C GLN A 353 -2.35 14.04 1.60
N THR A 354 -2.96 14.62 2.62
CA THR A 354 -2.38 15.74 3.36
C THR A 354 -1.52 15.20 4.51
N GLY A 355 -0.37 15.83 4.74
CA GLY A 355 0.55 15.45 5.83
C GLY A 355 0.12 16.02 7.18
N ILE A 356 0.70 15.49 8.27
CA ILE A 356 0.53 16.05 9.62
C ILE A 356 1.34 17.34 9.82
N VAL A 357 2.35 17.58 8.99
CA VAL A 357 3.04 18.86 8.90
C VAL A 357 2.27 19.73 7.91
N PRO A 358 1.89 20.97 8.26
CA PRO A 358 1.15 21.84 7.36
C PRO A 358 1.87 22.03 6.01
N ASN A 359 1.11 22.28 4.95
CA ASN A 359 1.59 22.47 3.58
C ASN A 359 2.38 21.28 2.98
N THR A 360 2.29 20.10 3.56
CA THR A 360 2.83 18.88 2.95
C THR A 360 1.72 18.00 2.39
N SER A 361 1.90 17.49 1.18
CA SER A 361 0.94 16.61 0.52
C SER A 361 1.59 15.61 -0.42
N TYR A 362 0.86 14.55 -0.74
CA TYR A 362 1.21 13.56 -1.75
C TYR A 362 -0.04 13.17 -2.52
N ASP A 363 -0.05 13.48 -3.81
CA ASP A 363 -1.14 13.18 -4.72
C ASP A 363 -0.64 12.20 -5.78
N LYS A 364 -1.41 11.15 -6.08
CA LYS A 364 -1.05 10.18 -7.11
C LYS A 364 -2.28 9.71 -7.88
N THR A 365 -2.19 9.74 -9.19
CA THR A 365 -3.17 9.15 -10.09
C THR A 365 -2.50 8.05 -10.90
N THR A 366 -3.13 6.88 -11.00
CA THR A 366 -2.60 5.75 -11.76
C THR A 366 -3.66 5.15 -12.68
N PHE A 367 -3.21 4.68 -13.84
CA PHE A 367 -3.99 3.87 -14.77
C PHE A 367 -3.19 2.64 -15.16
N ARG A 368 -3.85 1.48 -15.23
CA ARG A 368 -3.25 0.22 -15.66
C ARG A 368 -4.18 -0.55 -16.57
N PHE A 369 -3.61 -1.15 -17.59
CA PHE A 369 -4.26 -2.14 -18.44
C PHE A 369 -3.38 -3.38 -18.54
N ASN A 370 -3.95 -4.55 -18.30
CA ASN A 370 -3.34 -5.85 -18.58
C ASN A 370 -4.29 -6.66 -19.45
N GLY A 371 -3.80 -7.17 -20.58
CA GLY A 371 -4.54 -7.99 -21.50
C GLY A 371 -3.82 -9.30 -21.81
N GLU A 372 -4.56 -10.38 -21.93
CA GLU A 372 -4.08 -11.68 -22.40
C GLU A 372 -4.95 -12.17 -23.55
N GLN A 373 -4.34 -12.65 -24.61
CA GLN A 373 -5.02 -13.27 -25.74
C GLN A 373 -4.33 -14.54 -26.16
N LYS A 374 -5.11 -15.62 -26.36
CA LYS A 374 -4.65 -16.95 -26.77
C LYS A 374 -5.09 -17.25 -28.19
N TYR A 375 -4.15 -17.60 -29.03
CA TYR A 375 -4.35 -18.02 -30.42
C TYR A 375 -3.74 -19.42 -30.61
N GLY A 376 -4.51 -20.46 -30.32
CA GLY A 376 -4.02 -21.82 -30.37
C GLY A 376 -2.79 -22.06 -29.50
N ARG A 377 -1.60 -22.18 -30.08
CA ARG A 377 -0.33 -22.39 -29.35
C ARG A 377 0.35 -21.08 -28.92
N LEU A 378 -0.12 -19.93 -29.39
CA LEU A 378 0.45 -18.63 -29.08
C LEU A 378 -0.38 -17.96 -27.96
N THR A 379 0.27 -17.53 -26.91
CA THR A 379 -0.31 -16.66 -25.88
C THR A 379 0.42 -15.31 -25.90
N LEU A 380 -0.33 -14.25 -26.10
CA LEU A 380 0.16 -12.88 -26.04
C LEU A 380 -0.34 -12.22 -24.76
N ASN A 381 0.56 -11.61 -24.00
CA ASN A 381 0.21 -10.76 -22.86
C ASN A 381 0.78 -9.37 -23.13
N ALA A 382 -0.04 -8.36 -22.90
CA ALA A 382 0.38 -6.97 -22.95
C ALA A 382 -0.03 -6.27 -21.65
N ASN A 383 0.85 -5.45 -21.11
CA ASN A 383 0.56 -4.60 -19.98
C ASN A 383 1.06 -3.19 -20.24
N VAL A 384 0.34 -2.21 -19.72
CA VAL A 384 0.75 -0.81 -19.70
C VAL A 384 0.23 -0.18 -18.41
N ALA A 385 1.07 0.64 -17.77
CA ALA A 385 0.69 1.45 -16.65
C ALA A 385 1.23 2.87 -16.83
N TYR A 386 0.43 3.83 -16.41
CA TYR A 386 0.80 5.24 -16.36
C TYR A 386 0.51 5.78 -14.97
N SER A 387 1.43 6.53 -14.42
CA SER A 387 1.28 7.19 -13.12
C SER A 387 1.77 8.63 -13.18
N VAL A 388 1.04 9.49 -12.46
CA VAL A 388 1.43 10.86 -12.15
C VAL A 388 1.43 11.00 -10.65
N ALA A 389 2.55 11.39 -10.06
CA ALA A 389 2.68 11.65 -8.63
C ALA A 389 3.18 13.07 -8.41
N LYS A 390 2.54 13.81 -7.51
CA LYS A 390 2.95 15.15 -7.08
C LYS A 390 3.17 15.16 -5.58
N ILE A 391 4.24 15.78 -5.14
CA ILE A 391 4.61 15.90 -3.72
C ILE A 391 4.87 17.35 -3.42
N ASN A 392 4.22 17.86 -2.37
CA ASN A 392 4.64 19.08 -1.69
C ASN A 392 5.42 18.68 -0.44
N ARG A 393 6.62 19.20 -0.32
CA ARG A 393 7.54 18.89 0.77
C ARG A 393 7.90 20.17 1.52
N THR A 394 8.44 20.00 2.72
CA THR A 394 9.08 21.08 3.46
C THR A 394 10.48 20.65 3.90
N LEU A 395 11.33 21.60 4.17
CA LEU A 395 12.60 21.35 4.84
C LEU A 395 12.31 20.91 6.27
N THR A 396 12.70 19.69 6.64
CA THR A 396 12.40 19.11 7.96
C THR A 396 13.58 19.09 8.91
N SER A 397 14.80 19.00 8.38
CA SER A 397 16.04 18.94 9.18
C SER A 397 17.13 19.77 8.54
N ALA A 398 18.13 20.17 9.33
CA ALA A 398 19.39 20.68 8.80
C ALA A 398 20.18 19.54 8.16
N GLY A 399 20.90 19.81 7.06
CA GLY A 399 21.94 18.92 6.57
C GLY A 399 23.09 18.82 7.56
N LEU A 400 23.88 17.75 7.49
CA LEU A 400 24.97 17.48 8.45
C LEU A 400 26.01 18.61 8.53
N TYR A 401 26.19 19.37 7.44
CA TYR A 401 27.12 20.50 7.35
C TYR A 401 26.46 21.77 6.75
N GLY A 402 25.12 21.83 6.71
CA GLY A 402 24.40 22.94 6.10
C GLY A 402 24.05 24.05 7.08
N SER A 403 24.28 25.26 6.69
CA SER A 403 23.51 26.40 7.18
C SER A 403 22.07 26.21 6.72
N GLY A 404 21.13 26.24 7.58
CA GLY A 404 19.71 26.05 7.28
C GLY A 404 19.12 25.03 8.24
N VAL A 405 18.18 25.49 8.99
CA VAL A 405 17.51 24.72 10.03
C VAL A 405 16.15 24.33 9.49
N GLY A 406 15.88 23.03 9.37
CA GLY A 406 14.58 22.58 8.94
C GLY A 406 13.49 22.79 9.99
N SER A 407 12.24 22.79 9.56
CA SER A 407 11.06 23.11 10.38
C SER A 407 10.97 22.31 11.68
N MET A 408 11.38 21.03 11.68
CA MET A 408 11.35 20.20 12.89
C MET A 408 12.41 20.61 13.90
N GLN A 409 13.63 20.87 13.46
CA GLN A 409 14.67 21.35 14.35
C GLN A 409 14.32 22.72 14.92
N SER A 410 13.87 23.63 14.08
CA SER A 410 13.41 24.95 14.51
C SER A 410 12.27 24.86 15.52
N LEU A 411 11.30 23.98 15.28
CA LEU A 411 10.16 23.76 16.17
C LEU A 411 10.59 23.35 17.57
N TYR A 412 11.53 22.39 17.69
CA TYR A 412 11.98 21.90 18.97
C TYR A 412 12.97 22.80 19.69
N THR A 413 13.60 23.71 18.97
CA THR A 413 14.51 24.73 19.56
C THR A 413 13.83 26.09 19.75
N TRP A 414 12.61 26.28 19.22
CA TRP A 414 11.89 27.56 19.35
C TRP A 414 11.50 27.84 20.80
N PRO A 415 11.79 29.04 21.33
CA PRO A 415 11.48 29.35 22.72
C PRO A 415 9.99 29.40 22.96
N GLN A 416 9.53 28.81 24.05
CA GLN A 416 8.12 28.73 24.40
C GLN A 416 7.48 30.09 24.79
N THR A 417 8.27 31.07 25.07
CA THR A 417 7.83 32.43 25.38
C THR A 417 7.52 33.27 24.14
N PHE A 418 7.74 32.73 22.94
CA PHE A 418 7.46 33.38 21.67
C PHE A 418 6.48 32.56 20.83
N ASP A 419 5.42 33.21 20.36
CA ASP A 419 4.42 32.58 19.52
C ASP A 419 5.03 32.26 18.13
N ILE A 420 5.11 30.98 17.81
CA ILE A 420 5.62 30.48 16.53
C ILE A 420 4.78 30.93 15.34
N LYS A 421 3.47 31.18 15.52
CA LYS A 421 2.54 31.63 14.48
C LYS A 421 2.83 33.04 14.00
N LYS A 422 3.55 33.82 14.80
CA LYS A 422 4.06 35.12 14.39
C LYS A 422 5.34 34.91 13.59
N TYR A 423 5.22 34.63 12.30
CA TYR A 423 6.37 34.29 11.45
C TYR A 423 6.75 35.37 10.43
N ILE A 424 5.92 36.41 10.26
CA ILE A 424 6.12 37.54 9.37
C ILE A 424 6.08 38.85 10.16
N ASN A 425 7.02 39.75 9.89
CA ASN A 425 7.05 41.11 10.36
C ASN A 425 6.14 42.00 9.48
N PRO A 426 5.76 43.23 9.94
CA PRO A 426 4.96 44.15 9.14
C PRO A 426 5.59 44.57 7.81
N ASP A 427 6.89 44.48 7.69
CA ASP A 427 7.65 44.80 6.47
C ASP A 427 7.77 43.59 5.49
N GLY A 428 7.17 42.47 5.83
CA GLY A 428 7.21 41.23 5.05
C GLY A 428 8.43 40.35 5.30
N SER A 429 9.35 40.78 6.16
CA SER A 429 10.51 39.95 6.52
C SER A 429 10.15 38.84 7.52
N GLN A 430 11.01 37.85 7.63
CA GLN A 430 10.84 36.78 8.59
C GLN A 430 10.92 37.29 10.02
N TYR A 431 9.96 36.87 10.89
CA TYR A 431 10.06 37.11 12.32
C TYR A 431 10.92 36.05 12.98
N ARG A 432 11.97 36.48 13.68
CA ARG A 432 12.84 35.67 14.55
C ARG A 432 12.98 36.35 15.89
N PRO A 433 12.91 35.63 17.03
CA PRO A 433 13.00 36.22 18.36
C PRO A 433 14.30 36.99 18.59
N TYR A 434 15.41 36.52 18.02
CA TYR A 434 16.75 37.01 18.26
C TYR A 434 17.51 37.39 16.97
N ALA A 435 16.77 37.86 15.97
CA ALA A 435 17.34 38.24 14.68
C ALA A 435 18.53 39.23 14.87
N GLY A 436 19.64 38.93 14.19
CA GLY A 436 20.83 39.76 14.23
C GLY A 436 21.65 39.76 15.52
N THR A 437 21.25 38.95 16.53
CA THR A 437 21.97 38.84 17.81
C THR A 437 22.80 37.56 17.92
N GLN A 438 22.59 36.61 17.03
CA GLN A 438 23.29 35.33 16.93
C GLN A 438 24.23 35.33 15.72
N ALA A 439 25.28 34.50 15.76
CA ALA A 439 26.02 34.20 14.55
C ALA A 439 25.06 33.46 13.57
N LEU A 440 25.24 33.67 12.24
CA LEU A 440 24.38 33.09 11.20
C LEU A 440 24.22 31.58 11.33
N GLU A 441 25.25 30.89 11.82
CA GLU A 441 25.24 29.45 12.06
C GLU A 441 24.40 29.00 13.27
N ASN A 442 24.00 29.92 14.15
CA ASN A 442 23.21 29.68 15.35
C ASN A 442 21.81 30.31 15.29
N ASP A 443 21.53 31.04 14.19
CA ASP A 443 20.18 31.56 13.97
C ASP A 443 19.27 30.48 13.42
N ILE A 444 18.01 30.49 13.83
CA ILE A 444 17.02 29.52 13.41
C ILE A 444 15.86 30.20 12.69
N ASP A 445 15.42 29.59 11.62
CA ASP A 445 14.25 30.02 10.90
C ASP A 445 12.97 29.73 11.67
N ASN A 446 11.98 30.59 11.55
CA ASN A 446 10.67 30.31 12.10
C ASN A 446 10.05 29.09 11.37
N PRO A 447 9.61 28.04 12.07
CA PRO A 447 9.02 26.85 11.43
C PRO A 447 7.84 27.16 10.50
N TYR A 448 7.01 28.16 10.83
CA TYR A 448 5.90 28.59 9.95
C TYR A 448 6.39 29.33 8.71
N TRP A 449 7.48 30.07 8.80
CA TRP A 449 8.14 30.67 7.62
C TRP A 449 8.58 29.58 6.65
N ILE A 450 9.30 28.56 7.15
CA ILE A 450 9.79 27.43 6.33
C ILE A 450 8.64 26.72 5.63
N ILE A 451 7.53 26.46 6.31
CA ILE A 451 6.43 25.71 5.72
C ILE A 451 5.51 26.54 4.81
N HIS A 452 5.55 27.86 4.90
CA HIS A 452 4.68 28.75 4.11
C HIS A 452 5.41 29.44 2.98
N GLU A 453 6.64 29.87 3.20
CA GLU A 453 7.39 30.70 2.26
C GLU A 453 8.35 29.87 1.40
N ASP A 454 8.91 28.78 1.93
CA ASP A 454 9.69 27.85 1.13
C ASP A 454 8.77 26.87 0.38
N ASN A 455 9.08 26.66 -0.90
CA ASN A 455 8.27 25.78 -1.75
C ASN A 455 9.14 24.70 -2.40
N LEU A 456 8.90 23.46 -2.00
CA LEU A 456 9.59 22.28 -2.52
C LEU A 456 8.57 21.32 -3.12
N THR A 457 8.42 21.34 -4.43
CA THR A 457 7.52 20.45 -5.14
C THR A 457 8.27 19.49 -6.04
N SER A 458 7.74 18.30 -6.19
CA SER A 458 8.24 17.29 -7.11
C SER A 458 7.07 16.67 -7.85
N GLN A 459 7.14 16.62 -9.17
CA GLN A 459 6.18 15.92 -9.99
C GLN A 459 6.86 14.86 -10.82
N THR A 460 6.41 13.63 -10.67
CA THR A 460 6.90 12.47 -11.44
C THR A 460 5.80 11.95 -12.34
N ASN A 461 6.13 11.80 -13.62
CA ASN A 461 5.31 11.10 -14.60
C ASN A 461 6.05 9.83 -15.00
N ARG A 462 5.38 8.67 -14.96
CA ARG A 462 5.97 7.38 -15.31
C ARG A 462 5.08 6.60 -16.24
N ILE A 463 5.67 5.97 -17.23
CA ILE A 463 5.04 4.98 -18.09
C ILE A 463 5.84 3.69 -18.03
N THR A 464 5.16 2.58 -17.78
CA THR A 464 5.75 1.25 -17.83
C THR A 464 4.87 0.36 -18.68
N GLY A 465 5.47 -0.57 -19.40
CA GLY A 465 4.68 -1.50 -20.19
C GLY A 465 5.52 -2.61 -20.78
N GLY A 466 4.85 -3.65 -21.23
CA GLY A 466 5.52 -4.76 -21.86
C GLY A 466 4.61 -5.65 -22.66
N VAL A 467 5.24 -6.40 -23.57
CA VAL A 467 4.59 -7.44 -24.35
C VAL A 467 5.37 -8.74 -24.13
N ASN A 468 4.65 -9.80 -23.84
CA ASN A 468 5.17 -11.13 -23.64
C ASN A 468 4.45 -12.09 -24.61
N ALA A 469 5.19 -12.72 -25.50
CA ALA A 469 4.72 -13.75 -26.42
C ALA A 469 5.25 -15.11 -25.97
N ASN A 470 4.36 -16.04 -25.67
CA ASN A 470 4.70 -17.43 -25.37
C ASN A 470 4.15 -18.34 -26.46
N TYR A 471 5.01 -19.06 -27.15
CA TYR A 471 4.63 -20.02 -28.17
C TYR A 471 5.00 -21.46 -27.76
N LYS A 472 3.97 -22.29 -27.58
CA LYS A 472 4.11 -23.71 -27.25
C LYS A 472 4.47 -24.51 -28.50
N ILE A 473 5.74 -24.91 -28.64
CA ILE A 473 6.18 -25.76 -29.74
C ILE A 473 5.71 -27.21 -29.46
N ALA A 474 5.94 -27.71 -28.25
CA ALA A 474 5.53 -29.02 -27.77
C ALA A 474 5.03 -28.93 -26.32
N THR A 475 4.54 -30.02 -25.77
CA THR A 475 4.09 -30.08 -24.36
C THR A 475 5.22 -29.83 -23.35
N TRP A 476 6.45 -30.05 -23.78
CA TRP A 476 7.67 -29.90 -22.97
C TRP A 476 8.59 -28.77 -23.45
N TRP A 477 8.23 -28.01 -24.50
CA TRP A 477 9.06 -26.95 -25.07
C TRP A 477 8.25 -25.69 -25.42
N ASP A 478 8.54 -24.63 -24.71
CA ASP A 478 7.98 -23.30 -24.92
C ASP A 478 9.07 -22.31 -25.34
N VAL A 479 8.76 -21.40 -26.26
CA VAL A 479 9.59 -20.24 -26.59
C VAL A 479 8.90 -18.99 -26.08
N ILE A 480 9.62 -18.20 -25.30
CA ILE A 480 9.12 -16.95 -24.70
C ILE A 480 9.96 -15.79 -25.22
N ALA A 481 9.28 -14.80 -25.81
CA ALA A 481 9.86 -13.50 -26.18
C ALA A 481 9.23 -12.42 -25.31
N ARG A 482 10.04 -11.51 -24.75
CA ARG A 482 9.57 -10.43 -23.90
C ARG A 482 10.23 -9.12 -24.29
N LEU A 483 9.42 -8.08 -24.42
CA LEU A 483 9.84 -6.68 -24.54
C LEU A 483 9.26 -5.90 -23.38
N GLY A 484 10.09 -5.08 -22.76
CA GLY A 484 9.69 -4.22 -21.64
C GLY A 484 10.17 -2.80 -21.84
N TYR A 485 9.37 -1.86 -21.37
CA TYR A 485 9.67 -0.44 -21.38
C TYR A 485 9.34 0.17 -20.02
N ASP A 486 10.27 0.92 -19.46
CA ASP A 486 10.13 1.64 -18.22
C ASP A 486 10.83 3.00 -18.35
N GLN A 487 10.04 4.07 -18.23
CA GLN A 487 10.54 5.44 -18.28
C GLN A 487 9.79 6.31 -17.28
N TYR A 488 10.52 7.15 -16.60
CA TYR A 488 9.95 8.23 -15.79
C TYR A 488 10.69 9.53 -16.02
N ASN A 489 9.97 10.63 -15.76
CA ASN A 489 10.51 11.97 -15.72
C ASN A 489 10.06 12.63 -14.42
N THR A 490 11.01 13.24 -13.70
CA THR A 490 10.74 13.97 -12.46
C THR A 490 11.15 15.43 -12.65
N ASN A 491 10.23 16.32 -12.36
CA ASN A 491 10.46 17.75 -12.33
C ASN A 491 10.44 18.20 -10.86
N ASP A 492 11.57 18.61 -10.36
CA ASP A 492 11.72 19.16 -9.01
C ASP A 492 11.80 20.68 -9.10
N TYR A 493 11.00 21.35 -8.27
CA TYR A 493 11.05 22.78 -8.08
C TYR A 493 11.38 23.06 -6.62
N THR A 494 12.40 23.87 -6.41
CA THR A 494 12.82 24.31 -5.08
C THR A 494 12.93 25.83 -5.08
N TYR A 495 12.16 26.44 -4.22
CA TYR A 495 12.23 27.87 -3.94
C TYR A 495 12.45 28.04 -2.44
N ILE A 496 13.50 28.74 -2.09
CA ILE A 496 13.83 29.15 -0.72
C ILE A 496 13.60 30.63 -0.65
N ALA A 497 12.80 31.06 0.30
CA ALA A 497 12.42 32.45 0.44
C ALA A 497 13.65 33.34 0.84
N PRO A 498 13.75 34.56 0.33
CA PRO A 498 14.76 35.49 0.82
C PRO A 498 14.61 35.71 2.32
N GLY A 499 15.68 35.50 3.06
CA GLY A 499 15.67 35.59 4.53
C GLY A 499 15.55 34.25 5.25
N SER A 500 15.48 33.12 4.51
CA SER A 500 15.65 31.76 5.06
C SER A 500 17.11 31.40 5.16
#